data_703a72a8ba69f915e0780124c122510e
#
_entry.id   703a72a8ba69f915e0780124c122510e
#
_cell.length_a   1.000
_cell.length_b   1.000
_cell.length_c   1.000
_cell.angle_alpha   90.00
_cell.angle_beta   90.00
_cell.angle_gamma   90.00
#
_symmetry.space_group_name_H-M   'P 1'
#
loop_
_entity.id
_entity.type
_entity.pdbx_description
1 polymer ?
#
loop_
_entity_poly.entity_id
_entity_poly.type
_entity_poly.pdbx_seq_one_letter_code
_entity_poly.pdbx_strand_id
1 'polypeptide(L)'
;MSSKKKKAENAAPEKEKTAAEDIDIKEKAHEKPIIGAEAADADDKTDKPEKPEKKEKRRPAFGSLFDNDKVMLAVSFIIAFFIWAVMSVNNGETGNYPIADIPVTMELSEDAKESELSVISIDGVPVNDFTATVRVKGNSVTVGSLQKTDIQVYGSNLGNIVASGTYNVSLLARQLGVKNNYDIISVTPSEVKITVDKIITTELPIESQINATSPVEYYIGSPSLSQQTVTVSGPEQSVSKAVKAVVSQDIDKELEETTTFSSLQIELLDSDGNVIDDSSITLSPLEVDATIPVLVKKTVPLTVDFLNAPENFDSSTLCTIEPDQIEIAASAETLEGVDSISVGTVDLSSISLYNAPLTYSIVMPEGVRNISSVENASVTFNFSQFNTKSFAVTRYDFVNVPEGLIASNSDYNTQYVRIIGPKEEIAELTSDDLTAAVDLSGSKIGTSVMPVAIHIDNATSCWVYGSYTATITVKDANDVSSTASAASSSASSGAASQ
;
A
#
# COMPACT_ATOMS: atom_id res chain seq x y z
N MET A 1 -41.58 -12.88 -7.90
CA MET A 1 -41.88 -13.18 -9.30
C MET A 1 -40.63 -12.84 -10.11
N SER A 2 -39.96 -13.85 -10.50
CA SER A 2 -39.38 -14.21 -11.80
C SER A 2 -38.18 -13.34 -12.24
N SER A 3 -36.99 -13.79 -11.98
CA SER A 3 -36.12 -14.65 -12.82
C SER A 3 -35.76 -14.07 -14.20
N LYS A 4 -34.47 -13.76 -14.40
CA LYS A 4 -33.71 -14.24 -15.55
C LYS A 4 -32.19 -14.11 -15.36
N LYS A 5 -31.55 -15.28 -15.34
CA LYS A 5 -30.11 -15.54 -15.56
C LYS A 5 -29.68 -15.02 -16.94
N LYS A 6 -28.46 -14.47 -17.04
CA LYS A 6 -27.65 -14.60 -18.25
C LYS A 6 -26.18 -14.84 -17.92
N LYS A 7 -25.68 -15.88 -18.48
CA LYS A 7 -24.42 -16.56 -18.58
C LYS A 7 -23.52 -15.82 -19.59
N ALA A 8 -22.26 -15.63 -19.28
CA ALA A 8 -21.17 -15.42 -20.22
C ALA A 8 -19.91 -15.90 -19.49
N GLU A 9 -19.35 -16.95 -19.86
CA GLU A 9 -18.44 -17.39 -20.95
C GLU A 9 -17.02 -16.81 -20.82
N ASN A 10 -16.12 -17.80 -20.64
CA ASN A 10 -14.66 -17.80 -20.56
C ASN A 10 -13.95 -16.98 -21.63
N ALA A 11 -12.87 -16.31 -21.23
CA ALA A 11 -11.69 -16.12 -22.07
C ALA A 11 -10.45 -16.05 -21.15
N ALA A 12 -9.53 -16.99 -21.39
CA ALA A 12 -8.19 -17.01 -20.82
C ALA A 12 -7.27 -16.04 -21.57
N PRO A 13 -6.27 -15.44 -20.93
CA PRO A 13 -5.19 -14.82 -21.65
C PRO A 13 -3.90 -15.66 -21.68
N GLU A 14 -3.27 -15.51 -22.76
CA GLU A 14 -2.03 -15.99 -23.32
C GLU A 14 -0.80 -15.77 -22.44
N LYS A 15 0.13 -16.71 -22.57
CA LYS A 15 1.47 -16.70 -21.98
C LYS A 15 2.39 -15.76 -22.75
N GLU A 16 2.98 -14.80 -22.10
CA GLU A 16 4.13 -14.06 -22.58
C GLU A 16 5.40 -14.46 -21.80
N LYS A 17 6.39 -14.91 -22.60
CA LYS A 17 7.75 -15.27 -22.17
C LYS A 17 8.56 -14.00 -22.05
N THR A 18 9.24 -13.80 -20.95
CA THR A 18 10.38 -12.90 -20.90
C THR A 18 11.60 -13.59 -20.34
N ALA A 19 12.71 -13.24 -20.95
CA ALA A 19 14.03 -13.83 -20.88
C ALA A 19 14.73 -13.64 -19.53
N ALA A 20 15.53 -14.66 -19.19
CA ALA A 20 16.51 -14.64 -18.12
C ALA A 20 17.77 -13.87 -18.57
N GLU A 21 18.24 -12.97 -17.74
CA GLU A 21 19.60 -12.45 -17.79
C GLU A 21 20.46 -13.14 -16.75
N ASP A 22 21.54 -13.76 -17.27
CA ASP A 22 22.63 -14.41 -16.52
C ASP A 22 23.45 -13.40 -15.72
N ILE A 23 23.66 -13.67 -14.45
CA ILE A 23 24.71 -13.04 -13.65
C ILE A 23 25.72 -14.12 -13.23
N ASP A 24 26.89 -14.02 -13.83
CA ASP A 24 28.09 -14.81 -13.65
C ASP A 24 28.72 -14.56 -12.25
N ILE A 25 28.77 -15.58 -11.39
CA ILE A 25 29.53 -15.57 -10.15
C ILE A 25 30.58 -16.66 -10.23
N LYS A 26 31.84 -16.24 -10.37
CA LYS A 26 33.02 -17.08 -10.33
C LYS A 26 33.20 -17.71 -8.96
N GLU A 27 33.05 -19.00 -8.86
CA GLU A 27 33.45 -19.83 -7.74
C GLU A 27 34.77 -20.50 -8.02
N LYS A 28 35.77 -20.27 -7.15
CA LYS A 28 37.08 -20.94 -7.15
C LYS A 28 36.94 -22.30 -6.44
N ALA A 29 36.93 -23.35 -7.19
CA ALA A 29 37.08 -24.70 -6.66
C ALA A 29 38.53 -25.05 -6.40
N HIS A 30 38.83 -25.50 -5.20
CA HIS A 30 40.08 -26.21 -4.85
C HIS A 30 39.88 -27.70 -5.05
N GLU A 31 40.61 -28.23 -6.00
CA GLU A 31 40.67 -29.64 -6.37
C GLU A 31 41.65 -30.39 -5.47
N LYS A 32 41.21 -31.54 -4.93
CA LYS A 32 42.06 -32.58 -4.37
C LYS A 32 41.92 -33.85 -5.22
N PRO A 33 42.99 -34.51 -5.61
CA PRO A 33 42.90 -35.70 -6.44
C PRO A 33 42.69 -36.97 -5.64
N ILE A 34 41.79 -37.83 -6.12
CA ILE A 34 41.57 -39.21 -5.66
C ILE A 34 42.38 -40.12 -6.57
N ILE A 35 43.15 -40.98 -5.93
CA ILE A 35 43.87 -42.10 -6.52
C ILE A 35 42.90 -43.26 -6.75
N GLY A 36 42.82 -43.79 -7.94
CA GLY A 36 42.18 -45.04 -8.24
C GLY A 36 43.04 -45.82 -9.24
N ALA A 37 43.32 -47.05 -8.86
CA ALA A 37 44.12 -48.03 -9.60
C ALA A 37 43.33 -48.72 -10.71
N GLU A 38 44.00 -49.19 -11.72
CA GLU A 38 44.05 -50.52 -12.34
C GLU A 38 44.59 -50.42 -13.75
N ALA A 39 45.68 -51.06 -13.96
CA ALA A 39 46.03 -52.33 -14.57
C ALA A 39 45.85 -52.41 -16.10
N ALA A 40 46.85 -52.67 -16.77
CA ALA A 40 47.16 -53.78 -17.64
C ALA A 40 48.19 -53.45 -18.77
N ASP A 41 49.23 -54.14 -18.67
CA ASP A 41 49.89 -55.02 -19.67
C ASP A 41 50.56 -54.45 -20.93
N ALA A 42 51.73 -55.01 -21.09
CA ALA A 42 52.43 -55.52 -22.22
C ALA A 42 53.71 -54.79 -22.69
N ASP A 43 54.76 -55.52 -22.37
CA ASP A 43 55.89 -56.00 -23.25
C ASP A 43 56.72 -54.97 -24.03
N ASP A 44 57.96 -55.05 -23.85
CA ASP A 44 59.05 -55.69 -24.58
C ASP A 44 60.45 -54.97 -24.57
N LYS A 45 61.44 -55.69 -24.08
CA LYS A 45 62.82 -55.81 -24.48
C LYS A 45 63.83 -54.66 -24.42
N THR A 46 64.93 -55.17 -23.77
CA THR A 46 66.42 -55.07 -24.07
C THR A 46 67.03 -53.72 -23.79
N ASP A 47 68.03 -53.64 -22.97
CA ASP A 47 69.37 -54.19 -22.99
C ASP A 47 70.16 -53.81 -21.73
N LYS A 48 71.07 -54.67 -21.29
CA LYS A 48 72.05 -54.54 -20.26
C LYS A 48 73.28 -53.74 -20.84
N PRO A 49 74.24 -53.13 -20.11
CA PRO A 49 74.87 -53.68 -18.90
C PRO A 49 75.42 -52.66 -17.86
N GLU A 50 75.89 -53.26 -16.82
CA GLU A 50 76.98 -52.96 -15.90
C GLU A 50 76.72 -52.27 -14.55
N LYS A 51 77.09 -53.11 -13.59
CA LYS A 51 77.25 -52.91 -12.17
C LYS A 51 78.41 -51.92 -11.87
N PRO A 52 78.39 -51.14 -10.71
CA PRO A 52 78.95 -51.75 -9.54
C PRO A 52 78.28 -51.41 -8.15
N GLU A 53 78.50 -52.39 -7.32
CA GLU A 53 78.71 -52.37 -5.86
C GLU A 53 77.73 -51.82 -4.85
N LYS A 54 77.22 -52.80 -4.13
CA LYS A 54 76.78 -52.93 -2.75
C LYS A 54 77.12 -51.77 -1.80
N LYS A 55 76.07 -51.22 -1.18
CA LYS A 55 75.99 -51.00 0.28
C LYS A 55 74.70 -51.56 0.82
N GLU A 56 74.75 -52.62 1.57
CA GLU A 56 73.72 -53.19 2.39
C GLU A 56 73.23 -52.21 3.41
N LYS A 57 71.97 -51.71 3.28
CA LYS A 57 71.22 -51.16 4.43
C LYS A 57 70.55 -52.29 5.12
N ARG A 58 71.11 -52.70 6.25
CA ARG A 58 70.52 -53.64 7.23
C ARG A 58 69.15 -53.19 7.55
N ARG A 59 68.14 -54.02 7.30
CA ARG A 59 66.80 -53.90 7.91
C ARG A 59 67.00 -54.11 9.42
N PRO A 60 66.42 -53.24 10.31
CA PRO A 60 66.48 -53.51 11.73
C PRO A 60 65.72 -54.78 11.98
N ALA A 61 66.36 -55.81 12.43
CA ALA A 61 65.77 -57.03 12.90
C ALA A 61 65.02 -56.70 14.17
N PHE A 62 63.67 -56.79 14.13
CA PHE A 62 62.79 -56.61 15.33
C PHE A 62 63.15 -57.57 16.46
N GLY A 63 63.99 -58.56 16.23
CA GLY A 63 64.47 -59.54 17.24
C GLY A 63 65.48 -59.00 18.21
N SER A 64 66.27 -57.95 17.90
CA SER A 64 67.32 -57.45 18.80
C SER A 64 66.77 -56.41 19.81
N LEU A 65 65.57 -56.00 19.69
CA LEU A 65 64.88 -55.11 20.70
C LEU A 65 64.46 -55.90 21.98
N PHE A 66 64.36 -57.21 21.88
CA PHE A 66 63.93 -58.07 22.98
C PHE A 66 65.12 -58.66 23.82
N ASP A 67 66.39 -58.50 23.36
CA ASP A 67 67.51 -58.97 24.11
C ASP A 67 68.06 -57.95 25.16
N ASN A 68 67.42 -56.81 25.31
CA ASN A 68 67.83 -55.83 26.32
C ASN A 68 66.76 -55.82 27.45
N ASP A 69 67.14 -56.30 28.62
CA ASP A 69 66.27 -56.38 29.79
C ASP A 69 65.62 -55.05 30.13
N LYS A 70 66.27 -53.93 29.87
CA LYS A 70 65.70 -52.56 30.12
C LYS A 70 64.64 -52.21 29.11
N VAL A 71 64.74 -52.67 27.84
CA VAL A 71 63.73 -52.42 26.80
C VAL A 71 62.52 -53.30 27.03
N MET A 72 62.73 -54.59 27.40
CA MET A 72 61.65 -55.49 27.80
C MET A 72 60.87 -54.94 28.99
N LEU A 73 61.53 -54.37 29.96
CA LEU A 73 60.88 -53.78 31.14
C LEU A 73 60.07 -52.55 30.72
N ALA A 74 60.58 -51.71 29.83
CA ALA A 74 59.87 -50.53 29.33
C ALA A 74 58.62 -50.93 28.46
N VAL A 75 58.75 -51.93 27.58
CA VAL A 75 57.63 -52.45 26.80
C VAL A 75 56.57 -53.13 27.68
N SER A 76 56.98 -53.88 28.69
CA SER A 76 56.10 -54.47 29.67
C SER A 76 55.32 -53.39 30.44
N PHE A 77 56.00 -52.30 30.83
CA PHE A 77 55.35 -51.16 31.51
C PHE A 77 54.35 -50.46 30.60
N ILE A 78 54.69 -50.29 29.31
CA ILE A 78 53.75 -49.68 28.34
C ILE A 78 52.52 -50.55 28.15
N ILE A 79 52.72 -51.89 27.94
CA ILE A 79 51.63 -52.82 27.81
C ILE A 79 50.76 -52.89 29.08
N ALA A 80 51.39 -52.91 30.25
CA ALA A 80 50.68 -52.91 31.52
C ALA A 80 49.87 -51.60 31.73
N PHE A 81 50.50 -50.45 31.34
CA PHE A 81 49.84 -49.16 31.37
C PHE A 81 48.61 -49.13 30.42
N PHE A 82 48.77 -49.65 29.16
CA PHE A 82 47.63 -49.72 28.24
C PHE A 82 46.54 -50.68 28.76
N ILE A 83 46.89 -51.85 29.29
CA ILE A 83 45.93 -52.77 29.88
C ILE A 83 45.23 -52.11 31.08
N TRP A 84 46.03 -51.44 31.95
CA TRP A 84 45.48 -50.68 33.09
C TRP A 84 44.57 -49.53 32.63
N ALA A 85 44.98 -48.75 31.62
CA ALA A 85 44.20 -47.69 31.08
C ALA A 85 42.88 -48.19 30.46
N VAL A 86 42.93 -49.27 29.68
CA VAL A 86 41.71 -49.91 29.11
C VAL A 86 40.82 -50.49 30.21
N MET A 87 41.38 -51.16 31.21
CA MET A 87 40.62 -51.66 32.34
C MET A 87 40.07 -50.54 33.25
N SER A 88 40.83 -49.46 33.44
CA SER A 88 40.38 -48.30 34.21
C SER A 88 39.22 -47.58 33.53
N VAL A 89 39.22 -47.46 32.18
CA VAL A 89 38.13 -46.89 31.39
C VAL A 89 36.91 -47.84 31.41
N ASN A 90 37.09 -49.16 31.31
CA ASN A 90 35.95 -50.10 31.28
C ASN A 90 35.39 -50.48 32.66
N ASN A 91 36.17 -50.42 33.73
CA ASN A 91 35.77 -50.75 35.09
C ASN A 91 35.60 -49.52 35.99
N GLY A 92 35.50 -48.31 35.42
CA GLY A 92 35.21 -47.11 36.17
C GLY A 92 33.91 -47.29 36.97
N GLU A 93 33.90 -46.81 38.20
CA GLU A 93 32.72 -46.86 39.08
C GLU A 93 31.51 -46.24 38.36
N THR A 94 30.44 -46.98 38.26
CA THR A 94 29.18 -46.47 37.71
C THR A 94 28.52 -45.64 38.78
N GLY A 95 28.43 -44.32 38.58
CA GLY A 95 27.75 -43.36 39.44
C GLY A 95 26.43 -42.87 38.84
N ASN A 96 25.64 -42.21 39.70
CA ASN A 96 24.44 -41.51 39.27
C ASN A 96 24.76 -40.01 39.10
N TYR A 97 24.61 -39.49 37.91
CA TYR A 97 24.96 -38.09 37.59
C TYR A 97 23.72 -37.33 37.06
N PRO A 98 23.44 -36.13 37.58
CA PRO A 98 22.39 -35.27 37.00
C PRO A 98 22.93 -34.50 35.81
N ILE A 99 22.15 -34.48 34.71
CA ILE A 99 22.34 -33.62 33.56
C ILE A 99 21.20 -32.62 33.55
N ALA A 100 21.52 -31.37 33.85
CA ALA A 100 20.55 -30.29 33.98
C ALA A 100 20.30 -29.55 32.66
N ASP A 101 19.24 -28.74 32.63
CA ASP A 101 18.86 -27.84 31.55
C ASP A 101 18.67 -28.54 30.18
N ILE A 102 18.06 -29.70 30.17
CA ILE A 102 17.68 -30.40 28.96
C ILE A 102 16.33 -29.84 28.47
N PRO A 103 16.21 -29.33 27.23
CA PRO A 103 14.95 -28.84 26.72
C PRO A 103 13.91 -29.98 26.60
N VAL A 104 12.66 -29.66 26.92
CA VAL A 104 11.57 -30.61 26.91
C VAL A 104 10.78 -30.46 25.59
N THR A 105 10.59 -31.58 24.87
CA THR A 105 9.81 -31.61 23.65
C THR A 105 8.38 -32.05 23.93
N MET A 106 7.41 -31.24 23.51
CA MET A 106 5.98 -31.54 23.62
C MET A 106 5.38 -31.63 22.22
N GLU A 107 5.22 -32.84 21.69
CA GLU A 107 4.64 -33.08 20.37
C GLU A 107 3.21 -33.59 20.51
N LEU A 108 2.23 -32.81 20.12
CA LEU A 108 0.83 -33.20 20.00
C LEU A 108 0.63 -34.12 18.79
N SER A 109 -0.52 -34.81 18.74
CA SER A 109 -0.92 -35.60 17.58
C SER A 109 -1.10 -34.72 16.34
N GLU A 110 -1.03 -35.33 15.17
CA GLU A 110 -1.28 -34.62 13.90
C GLU A 110 -2.70 -34.04 13.86
N ASP A 111 -3.71 -34.78 14.35
CA ASP A 111 -5.10 -34.31 14.44
C ASP A 111 -5.23 -33.03 15.32
N ALA A 112 -4.44 -32.97 16.41
CA ALA A 112 -4.41 -31.79 17.28
C ALA A 112 -3.72 -30.60 16.58
N LYS A 113 -2.65 -30.85 15.84
CA LYS A 113 -1.96 -29.82 15.04
C LYS A 113 -2.84 -29.31 13.89
N GLU A 114 -3.57 -30.18 13.21
CA GLU A 114 -4.56 -29.80 12.18
C GLU A 114 -5.69 -28.95 12.78
N SER A 115 -5.99 -29.14 14.07
CA SER A 115 -6.94 -28.30 14.84
C SER A 115 -6.30 -27.01 15.39
N GLU A 116 -5.09 -26.66 14.94
CA GLU A 116 -4.31 -25.48 15.38
C GLU A 116 -4.00 -25.45 16.90
N LEU A 117 -4.06 -26.63 17.58
CA LEU A 117 -3.69 -26.74 18.99
C LEU A 117 -2.17 -26.77 19.15
N SER A 118 -1.68 -26.06 20.16
CA SER A 118 -0.27 -26.01 20.55
C SER A 118 -0.10 -26.02 22.05
N VAL A 119 1.04 -26.53 22.53
CA VAL A 119 1.42 -26.41 23.94
C VAL A 119 2.02 -25.04 24.16
N ILE A 120 1.38 -24.24 25.01
CA ILE A 120 1.76 -22.85 25.26
C ILE A 120 2.75 -22.77 26.43
N SER A 121 2.48 -23.49 27.51
CA SER A 121 3.32 -23.45 28.70
C SER A 121 3.39 -24.80 29.41
N ILE A 122 4.46 -24.96 30.19
CA ILE A 122 4.72 -26.11 31.08
C ILE A 122 4.92 -25.54 32.49
N ASP A 123 4.07 -25.91 33.44
CA ASP A 123 4.04 -25.36 34.82
C ASP A 123 4.04 -23.83 34.87
N GLY A 124 3.40 -23.16 33.86
CA GLY A 124 3.33 -21.70 33.76
C GLY A 124 4.55 -21.04 33.09
N VAL A 125 5.58 -21.82 32.72
CA VAL A 125 6.75 -21.33 31.97
C VAL A 125 6.49 -21.56 30.48
N PRO A 126 6.83 -20.61 29.58
CA PRO A 126 6.72 -20.82 28.12
C PRO A 126 7.41 -22.13 27.70
N VAL A 127 6.79 -22.86 26.77
CA VAL A 127 7.25 -24.21 26.38
C VAL A 127 8.72 -24.23 25.91
N ASN A 128 9.19 -23.15 25.29
CA ASN A 128 10.55 -23.04 24.77
C ASN A 128 11.61 -22.77 25.85
N ASP A 129 11.20 -22.26 27.01
CA ASP A 129 12.09 -21.89 28.13
C ASP A 129 12.13 -22.98 29.20
N PHE A 130 11.24 -23.97 29.12
CA PHE A 130 11.15 -25.01 30.11
C PHE A 130 12.22 -26.08 29.90
N THR A 131 12.93 -26.41 30.97
CA THR A 131 13.98 -27.44 31.00
C THR A 131 13.78 -28.47 32.09
N ALA A 132 14.31 -29.66 31.87
CA ALA A 132 14.28 -30.75 32.85
C ALA A 132 15.70 -31.24 33.18
N THR A 133 15.84 -31.87 34.36
CA THR A 133 17.08 -32.55 34.77
C THR A 133 16.89 -34.06 34.62
N VAL A 134 17.78 -34.70 33.88
CA VAL A 134 17.80 -36.17 33.74
C VAL A 134 18.92 -36.76 34.58
N ARG A 135 18.58 -37.74 35.41
CA ARG A 135 19.57 -38.49 36.15
C ARG A 135 19.94 -39.74 35.37
N VAL A 136 21.22 -39.84 35.07
CA VAL A 136 21.79 -40.97 34.32
C VAL A 136 22.76 -41.78 35.17
N LYS A 137 22.83 -43.09 34.96
CA LYS A 137 23.79 -43.99 35.57
C LYS A 137 24.78 -44.46 34.53
N GLY A 138 26.04 -44.29 34.77
CA GLY A 138 27.08 -44.71 33.84
C GLY A 138 28.48 -44.48 34.39
N ASN A 139 29.48 -44.85 33.59
CA ASN A 139 30.85 -44.54 33.87
C ASN A 139 31.10 -43.02 33.78
N SER A 140 31.87 -42.46 34.73
CA SER A 140 32.13 -41.02 34.83
C SER A 140 32.72 -40.42 33.51
N VAL A 141 33.52 -41.17 32.77
CA VAL A 141 34.09 -40.73 31.50
C VAL A 141 33.00 -40.65 30.41
N THR A 142 32.13 -41.68 30.35
CA THR A 142 31.00 -41.70 29.40
C THR A 142 30.01 -40.58 29.68
N VAL A 143 29.60 -40.45 30.94
CA VAL A 143 28.63 -39.45 31.36
C VAL A 143 29.21 -38.03 31.22
N GLY A 144 30.49 -37.82 31.60
CA GLY A 144 31.16 -36.52 31.42
C GLY A 144 31.31 -36.08 29.96
N SER A 145 31.20 -37.01 29.01
CA SER A 145 31.21 -36.70 27.56
C SER A 145 29.83 -36.48 26.94
N LEU A 146 28.74 -36.63 27.71
CA LEU A 146 27.38 -36.43 27.25
C LEU A 146 27.06 -34.94 27.06
N GLN A 147 26.43 -34.64 25.96
CA GLN A 147 25.87 -33.32 25.69
C GLN A 147 24.36 -33.32 25.89
N LYS A 148 23.76 -32.17 26.10
CA LYS A 148 22.30 -32.02 26.23
C LYS A 148 21.54 -32.62 25.04
N THR A 149 22.15 -32.62 23.87
CA THR A 149 21.61 -33.18 22.61
C THR A 149 21.68 -34.72 22.54
N ASP A 150 22.42 -35.39 23.45
CA ASP A 150 22.46 -36.86 23.49
C ASP A 150 21.23 -37.46 24.19
N ILE A 151 20.42 -36.61 24.87
CA ILE A 151 19.22 -37.02 25.61
C ILE A 151 18.04 -36.18 25.18
N GLN A 152 16.95 -36.80 24.82
CA GLN A 152 15.68 -36.13 24.57
C GLN A 152 14.71 -36.37 25.72
N VAL A 153 14.19 -35.28 26.30
CA VAL A 153 13.07 -35.34 27.26
C VAL A 153 11.80 -34.97 26.49
N TYR A 154 10.75 -35.78 26.71
CA TYR A 154 9.49 -35.59 25.99
C TYR A 154 8.29 -35.92 26.88
N GLY A 155 7.15 -35.30 26.59
CA GLY A 155 5.89 -35.59 27.24
C GLY A 155 5.27 -36.90 26.72
N SER A 156 4.70 -37.70 27.63
CA SER A 156 3.98 -38.95 27.30
C SER A 156 2.48 -38.69 27.16
N ASN A 157 1.80 -39.54 26.36
CA ASN A 157 0.32 -39.56 26.20
C ASN A 157 -0.29 -38.27 25.63
N LEU A 158 0.47 -37.47 24.91
CA LEU A 158 0.01 -36.24 24.27
C LEU A 158 -0.98 -36.50 23.10
N GLY A 159 -1.01 -37.72 22.56
CA GLY A 159 -1.91 -38.12 21.45
C GLY A 159 -3.41 -38.10 21.79
N ASN A 160 -3.77 -38.05 23.07
CA ASN A 160 -5.17 -38.01 23.52
C ASN A 160 -5.70 -36.58 23.74
N ILE A 161 -4.87 -35.54 23.52
CA ILE A 161 -5.24 -34.14 23.70
C ILE A 161 -5.87 -33.65 22.41
N VAL A 162 -7.16 -33.35 22.46
CA VAL A 162 -7.97 -32.93 21.31
C VAL A 162 -8.69 -31.59 21.54
N ALA A 163 -8.44 -30.91 22.65
CA ALA A 163 -9.06 -29.62 22.98
C ALA A 163 -8.12 -28.74 23.79
N SER A 164 -8.39 -27.43 23.80
CA SER A 164 -7.74 -26.48 24.69
C SER A 164 -8.01 -26.83 26.15
N GLY A 165 -7.02 -26.62 27.02
CA GLY A 165 -7.15 -26.89 28.43
C GLY A 165 -5.82 -27.19 29.11
N THR A 166 -5.91 -27.61 30.37
CA THR A 166 -4.73 -27.95 31.16
C THR A 166 -4.68 -29.45 31.42
N TYR A 167 -3.54 -30.06 31.17
CA TYR A 167 -3.34 -31.50 31.25
C TYR A 167 -2.11 -31.83 32.10
N ASN A 168 -2.20 -32.90 32.90
CA ASN A 168 -1.04 -33.45 33.58
C ASN A 168 -0.35 -34.47 32.67
N VAL A 169 0.93 -34.31 32.48
CA VAL A 169 1.74 -35.09 31.57
C VAL A 169 2.99 -35.60 32.28
N SER A 170 3.27 -36.91 32.12
CA SER A 170 4.51 -37.48 32.66
C SER A 170 5.66 -37.22 31.66
N LEU A 171 6.81 -36.80 32.20
CA LEU A 171 8.02 -36.62 31.41
C LEU A 171 8.82 -37.92 31.33
N LEU A 172 9.18 -38.27 30.12
CA LEU A 172 10.05 -39.41 29.83
C LEU A 172 11.31 -38.92 29.13
N ALA A 173 12.39 -39.67 29.27
CA ALA A 173 13.61 -39.39 28.54
C ALA A 173 14.05 -40.60 27.72
N ARG A 174 14.64 -40.35 26.56
CA ARG A 174 15.28 -41.35 25.73
C ARG A 174 16.67 -40.93 25.31
N GLN A 175 17.51 -41.93 25.06
CA GLN A 175 18.83 -41.70 24.51
C GLN A 175 18.74 -41.32 23.02
N LEU A 176 19.51 -40.34 22.60
CA LEU A 176 19.70 -39.96 21.21
C LEU A 176 21.17 -40.24 20.82
N GLY A 177 21.38 -40.80 19.63
CA GLY A 177 22.73 -41.02 19.08
C GLY A 177 23.36 -42.36 19.43
N VAL A 178 24.67 -42.48 19.26
CA VAL A 178 25.45 -43.76 19.24
C VAL A 178 26.04 -44.09 20.62
N LYS A 179 25.97 -43.21 21.59
CA LYS A 179 26.53 -43.39 22.95
C LYS A 179 25.56 -44.15 23.84
N ASN A 180 25.66 -45.48 23.90
CA ASN A 180 24.68 -46.36 24.57
C ASN A 180 25.17 -46.88 25.93
N ASN A 181 26.28 -46.42 26.48
CA ASN A 181 26.89 -46.98 27.71
C ASN A 181 26.45 -46.23 28.98
N TYR A 182 25.18 -45.80 29.03
CA TYR A 182 24.58 -45.21 30.23
C TYR A 182 23.09 -45.56 30.30
N ASP A 183 22.52 -45.62 31.48
CA ASP A 183 21.10 -45.84 31.72
C ASP A 183 20.42 -44.56 32.19
N ILE A 184 19.25 -44.28 31.75
CA ILE A 184 18.40 -43.17 32.25
C ILE A 184 17.64 -43.70 33.48
N ILE A 185 17.82 -43.03 34.62
CA ILE A 185 17.24 -43.45 35.93
C ILE A 185 15.94 -42.69 36.18
N SER A 186 15.95 -41.39 36.03
CA SER A 186 14.77 -40.54 36.28
C SER A 186 14.87 -39.20 35.61
N VAL A 187 13.71 -38.62 35.37
CA VAL A 187 13.54 -37.23 34.91
C VAL A 187 12.97 -36.42 36.09
N THR A 188 13.42 -35.20 36.23
CA THR A 188 12.92 -34.28 37.25
C THR A 188 12.61 -32.95 36.61
N PRO A 189 11.37 -32.45 36.70
CA PRO A 189 10.19 -33.09 37.29
C PRO A 189 9.76 -34.33 36.53
N SER A 190 9.08 -35.28 37.16
CA SER A 190 8.55 -36.50 36.56
C SER A 190 7.16 -36.30 35.93
N GLU A 191 6.41 -35.34 36.46
CA GLU A 191 5.10 -34.91 35.97
C GLU A 191 5.08 -33.39 35.89
N VAL A 192 4.42 -32.87 34.92
CA VAL A 192 4.24 -31.43 34.66
C VAL A 192 2.82 -31.14 34.23
N LYS A 193 2.40 -29.93 34.48
CA LYS A 193 1.11 -29.41 34.04
C LYS A 193 1.29 -28.60 32.79
N ILE A 194 0.78 -29.08 31.65
CA ILE A 194 0.84 -28.33 30.39
C ILE A 194 -0.45 -27.57 30.13
N THR A 195 -0.33 -26.39 29.55
CA THR A 195 -1.47 -25.64 28.99
C THR A 195 -1.44 -25.77 27.49
N VAL A 196 -2.54 -26.23 26.92
CA VAL A 196 -2.75 -26.36 25.47
C VAL A 196 -3.82 -25.37 25.08
N ASP A 197 -3.57 -24.59 24.05
CA ASP A 197 -4.54 -23.65 23.50
C ASP A 197 -4.48 -23.66 21.96
N LYS A 198 -5.53 -23.11 21.34
CA LYS A 198 -5.60 -22.94 19.90
C LYS A 198 -4.77 -21.72 19.50
N ILE A 199 -3.95 -21.83 18.49
CA ILE A 199 -3.24 -20.70 17.92
C ILE A 199 -4.14 -20.06 16.87
N ILE A 200 -4.47 -18.78 17.08
CA ILE A 200 -5.23 -18.00 16.12
C ILE A 200 -4.40 -16.84 15.60
N THR A 201 -4.79 -16.37 14.42
CA THR A 201 -4.20 -15.18 13.81
C THR A 201 -5.32 -14.24 13.43
N THR A 202 -5.22 -12.98 13.85
CA THR A 202 -6.18 -11.92 13.54
C THR A 202 -5.45 -10.66 13.09
N GLU A 203 -6.13 -9.82 12.30
CA GLU A 203 -5.63 -8.50 11.94
C GLU A 203 -6.35 -7.44 12.76
N LEU A 204 -5.60 -6.53 13.35
CA LEU A 204 -6.12 -5.37 14.06
C LEU A 204 -5.65 -4.08 13.37
N PRO A 205 -6.52 -3.06 13.28
CA PRO A 205 -6.12 -1.73 12.83
C PRO A 205 -5.20 -1.08 13.87
N ILE A 206 -4.19 -0.35 13.40
CA ILE A 206 -3.26 0.38 14.26
C ILE A 206 -3.79 1.81 14.41
N GLU A 207 -4.08 2.23 15.64
CA GLU A 207 -4.47 3.60 15.97
C GLU A 207 -3.22 4.40 16.42
N SER A 208 -3.08 5.62 15.91
CA SER A 208 -2.01 6.52 16.35
C SER A 208 -2.48 7.33 17.55
N GLN A 209 -1.74 7.27 18.65
CA GLN A 209 -1.91 8.09 19.85
C GLN A 209 -0.69 9.02 20.06
N ILE A 210 -0.25 9.66 18.96
CA ILE A 210 0.91 10.54 18.97
C ILE A 210 0.44 11.96 19.20
N ASN A 211 0.91 12.58 20.28
CA ASN A 211 0.62 13.95 20.64
C ASN A 211 1.78 14.85 20.19
N ALA A 212 1.50 15.80 19.30
CA ALA A 212 2.49 16.76 18.83
C ALA A 212 1.90 18.18 18.88
N THR A 213 2.75 19.16 19.09
CA THR A 213 2.41 20.59 19.06
C THR A 213 3.24 21.32 18.01
N SER A 214 2.73 22.44 17.50
CA SER A 214 3.44 23.32 16.56
C SER A 214 3.24 24.78 16.94
N PRO A 215 4.13 25.70 16.50
CA PRO A 215 3.90 27.14 16.55
C PRO A 215 2.60 27.52 15.81
N VAL A 216 2.11 28.74 16.12
CA VAL A 216 0.79 29.22 15.62
C VAL A 216 0.71 29.29 14.09
N GLU A 217 1.84 29.50 13.42
CA GLU A 217 1.95 29.63 11.97
C GLU A 217 1.79 28.28 11.24
N TYR A 218 1.84 27.18 11.98
CA TYR A 218 1.78 25.83 11.42
C TYR A 218 0.54 25.06 11.87
N TYR A 219 0.16 24.12 11.05
CA TYR A 219 -0.92 23.17 11.31
C TYR A 219 -0.35 21.75 11.34
N ILE A 220 -0.63 21.02 12.41
CA ILE A 220 -0.30 19.61 12.50
C ILE A 220 -1.44 18.79 11.91
N GLY A 221 -1.13 18.02 10.87
CA GLY A 221 -2.03 17.06 10.32
C GLY A 221 -2.07 15.77 11.12
N SER A 222 -3.04 14.92 10.82
CA SER A 222 -3.11 13.60 11.44
C SER A 222 -1.88 12.77 11.08
N PRO A 223 -1.25 12.08 12.06
CA PRO A 223 -0.14 11.19 11.80
C PRO A 223 -0.52 10.10 10.79
N SER A 224 0.37 9.82 9.85
CA SER A 224 0.24 8.69 8.93
C SER A 224 1.23 7.60 9.29
N LEU A 225 0.75 6.37 9.44
CA LEU A 225 1.56 5.20 9.76
C LEU A 225 2.01 4.49 8.48
N SER A 226 3.21 3.91 8.50
CA SER A 226 3.75 3.11 7.40
C SER A 226 2.95 1.82 7.15
N GLN A 227 2.27 1.31 8.20
CA GLN A 227 1.32 0.21 8.14
C GLN A 227 0.06 0.58 8.92
N GLN A 228 -1.10 0.23 8.38
CA GLN A 228 -2.38 0.53 9.01
C GLN A 228 -2.99 -0.63 9.79
N THR A 229 -2.44 -1.83 9.61
CA THR A 229 -2.86 -3.06 10.28
C THR A 229 -1.66 -3.83 10.80
N VAL A 230 -1.86 -4.56 11.90
CA VAL A 230 -0.91 -5.51 12.46
C VAL A 230 -1.55 -6.88 12.53
N THR A 231 -0.80 -7.90 12.13
CA THR A 231 -1.18 -9.29 12.31
C THR A 231 -0.78 -9.74 13.71
N VAL A 232 -1.74 -10.18 14.48
CA VAL A 232 -1.59 -10.67 15.84
C VAL A 232 -1.79 -12.18 15.85
N SER A 233 -0.78 -12.94 16.24
CA SER A 233 -0.82 -14.41 16.31
C SER A 233 -0.44 -14.92 17.69
N GLY A 234 -1.17 -15.89 18.20
CA GLY A 234 -0.92 -16.46 19.53
C GLY A 234 -2.07 -17.29 20.02
N PRO A 235 -2.04 -17.68 21.32
CA PRO A 235 -3.11 -18.43 21.95
C PRO A 235 -4.44 -17.68 21.89
N GLU A 236 -5.52 -18.40 21.58
CA GLU A 236 -6.86 -17.80 21.42
C GLU A 236 -7.28 -16.99 22.65
N GLN A 237 -7.00 -17.48 23.86
CA GLN A 237 -7.33 -16.78 25.10
C GLN A 237 -6.56 -15.47 25.28
N SER A 238 -5.35 -15.38 24.74
CA SER A 238 -4.51 -14.17 24.81
C SER A 238 -4.88 -13.19 23.71
N VAL A 239 -4.96 -13.67 22.46
CA VAL A 239 -5.28 -12.85 21.29
C VAL A 239 -6.69 -12.26 21.38
N SER A 240 -7.68 -13.02 21.90
CA SER A 240 -9.06 -12.55 22.06
C SER A 240 -9.22 -11.41 23.07
N LYS A 241 -8.23 -11.13 23.91
CA LYS A 241 -8.23 -9.97 24.81
C LYS A 241 -7.83 -8.69 24.10
N ALA A 242 -7.07 -8.81 23.00
CA ALA A 242 -6.60 -7.67 22.25
C ALA A 242 -7.76 -7.09 21.40
N VAL A 243 -8.15 -5.86 21.75
CA VAL A 243 -9.24 -5.14 21.06
C VAL A 243 -8.69 -4.10 20.10
N LYS A 244 -7.54 -3.50 20.44
CA LYS A 244 -6.90 -2.43 19.70
C LYS A 244 -5.39 -2.64 19.65
N ALA A 245 -4.80 -2.20 18.53
CA ALA A 245 -3.36 -1.99 18.42
C ALA A 245 -3.10 -0.48 18.38
N VAL A 246 -2.16 0.00 19.15
CA VAL A 246 -1.85 1.42 19.23
C VAL A 246 -0.35 1.67 19.09
N VAL A 247 -0.04 2.85 18.58
CA VAL A 247 1.32 3.39 18.60
C VAL A 247 1.27 4.72 19.31
N SER A 248 2.00 4.84 20.41
CA SER A 248 2.04 6.03 21.26
C SER A 248 3.43 6.65 21.24
N GLN A 249 3.46 7.98 21.16
CA GLN A 249 4.69 8.76 21.30
C GLN A 249 4.34 10.15 21.79
N ASP A 250 4.94 10.54 22.89
CA ASP A 250 4.87 11.91 23.37
C ASP A 250 6.04 12.73 22.80
N ILE A 251 5.72 13.89 22.26
CA ILE A 251 6.69 14.79 21.62
C ILE A 251 6.69 16.10 22.41
N ASP A 252 7.74 16.32 23.19
CA ASP A 252 7.88 17.51 24.04
C ASP A 252 8.27 18.80 23.27
N LYS A 253 8.74 18.63 22.02
CA LYS A 253 9.19 19.74 21.19
C LYS A 253 8.12 20.12 20.17
N GLU A 254 7.90 21.44 19.99
CA GLU A 254 7.08 21.94 18.89
C GLU A 254 7.71 21.58 17.53
N LEU A 255 6.88 21.08 16.62
CA LEU A 255 7.29 20.71 15.26
C LEU A 255 7.07 21.86 14.30
N GLU A 256 8.10 22.23 13.55
CA GLU A 256 8.08 23.27 12.50
C GLU A 256 8.15 22.68 11.09
N GLU A 257 8.46 21.39 10.97
CA GLU A 257 8.57 20.65 9.70
C GLU A 257 7.99 19.24 9.82
N THR A 258 7.57 18.70 8.71
CA THR A 258 7.09 17.30 8.63
C THR A 258 8.17 16.36 9.14
N THR A 259 7.85 15.61 10.19
CA THR A 259 8.80 14.74 10.89
C THR A 259 8.34 13.30 10.86
N THR A 260 9.28 12.40 10.58
CA THR A 260 9.05 10.95 10.63
C THR A 260 9.76 10.36 11.83
N PHE A 261 9.01 9.65 12.66
CA PHE A 261 9.51 8.86 13.78
C PHE A 261 9.54 7.41 13.35
N SER A 262 10.73 6.81 13.37
CA SER A 262 10.93 5.44 12.93
C SER A 262 10.97 4.46 14.09
N SER A 263 10.60 3.19 13.81
CA SER A 263 10.65 2.08 14.75
C SER A 263 9.84 2.30 16.04
N LEU A 264 8.64 2.85 15.88
CA LEU A 264 7.70 2.96 16.98
C LEU A 264 7.06 1.60 17.26
N GLN A 265 7.10 1.18 18.51
CA GLN A 265 6.56 -0.11 18.94
C GLN A 265 5.05 -0.11 18.93
N ILE A 266 4.47 -1.22 18.47
CA ILE A 266 3.04 -1.44 18.49
C ILE A 266 2.68 -2.10 19.83
N GLU A 267 1.76 -1.49 20.55
CA GLU A 267 1.20 -2.00 21.79
C GLU A 267 -0.22 -2.52 21.56
N LEU A 268 -0.56 -3.65 22.18
CA LEU A 268 -1.92 -4.17 22.18
C LEU A 268 -2.65 -3.71 23.44
N LEU A 269 -3.88 -3.27 23.28
CA LEU A 269 -4.74 -2.87 24.41
C LEU A 269 -5.94 -3.82 24.53
N ASP A 270 -6.30 -4.08 25.79
CA ASP A 270 -7.53 -4.78 26.15
C ASP A 270 -8.77 -3.85 26.09
N SER A 271 -9.94 -4.38 26.42
CA SER A 271 -11.20 -3.61 26.45
C SER A 271 -11.21 -2.48 27.48
N ASP A 272 -10.36 -2.54 28.49
CA ASP A 272 -10.25 -1.56 29.56
C ASP A 272 -9.15 -0.51 29.27
N GLY A 273 -8.42 -0.69 28.15
CA GLY A 273 -7.34 0.19 27.72
C GLY A 273 -5.99 -0.10 28.37
N ASN A 274 -5.83 -1.28 29.00
CA ASN A 274 -4.54 -1.68 29.55
C ASN A 274 -3.68 -2.37 28.50
N VAL A 275 -2.38 -2.17 28.57
CA VAL A 275 -1.40 -2.83 27.69
C VAL A 275 -1.35 -4.33 28.01
N ILE A 276 -1.42 -5.15 26.96
CA ILE A 276 -1.27 -6.60 27.04
C ILE A 276 0.22 -6.93 26.88
N ASP A 277 0.88 -7.28 27.98
CA ASP A 277 2.26 -7.79 27.99
C ASP A 277 2.23 -9.32 28.10
N ASP A 278 2.05 -10.00 26.97
CA ASP A 278 2.00 -11.47 26.89
C ASP A 278 2.99 -11.96 25.84
N SER A 279 4.09 -12.56 26.30
CA SER A 279 5.17 -13.09 25.46
C SER A 279 4.74 -14.23 24.53
N SER A 280 3.53 -14.78 24.72
CA SER A 280 2.97 -15.81 23.83
C SER A 280 2.32 -15.22 22.56
N ILE A 281 2.14 -13.90 22.51
CA ILE A 281 1.61 -13.18 21.35
C ILE A 281 2.76 -12.72 20.46
N THR A 282 2.60 -12.92 19.18
CA THR A 282 3.54 -12.44 18.14
C THR A 282 2.85 -11.40 17.28
N LEU A 283 3.52 -10.25 17.10
CA LEU A 283 3.07 -9.18 16.22
C LEU A 283 3.86 -9.16 14.91
N SER A 284 3.20 -8.89 13.82
CA SER A 284 3.84 -8.69 12.52
C SER A 284 3.12 -7.57 11.74
N PRO A 285 3.78 -6.39 11.53
CA PRO A 285 5.09 -6.00 12.04
C PRO A 285 5.08 -5.73 13.56
N LEU A 286 6.25 -5.71 14.19
CA LEU A 286 6.42 -5.33 15.59
C LEU A 286 6.51 -3.80 15.77
N GLU A 287 7.03 -3.13 14.76
CA GLU A 287 7.31 -1.69 14.74
C GLU A 287 6.75 -1.05 13.47
N VAL A 288 6.38 0.21 13.54
CA VAL A 288 5.95 1.02 12.41
C VAL A 288 6.59 2.41 12.47
N ASP A 289 6.68 3.04 11.29
CA ASP A 289 7.07 4.44 11.20
C ASP A 289 5.81 5.32 11.21
N ALA A 290 5.89 6.46 11.89
CA ALA A 290 4.83 7.46 11.91
C ALA A 290 5.35 8.78 11.34
N THR A 291 4.68 9.30 10.32
CA THR A 291 4.98 10.61 9.76
C THR A 291 3.91 11.60 10.19
N ILE A 292 4.33 12.67 10.85
CA ILE A 292 3.49 13.77 11.28
C ILE A 292 3.67 14.92 10.29
N PRO A 293 2.66 15.19 9.46
CA PRO A 293 2.75 16.30 8.51
C PRO A 293 2.56 17.62 9.25
N VAL A 294 3.51 18.53 9.08
CA VAL A 294 3.45 19.91 9.53
C VAL A 294 3.31 20.80 8.29
N LEU A 295 2.23 21.54 8.25
CA LEU A 295 1.82 22.36 7.12
C LEU A 295 1.82 23.85 7.52
N VAL A 296 2.14 24.71 6.57
CA VAL A 296 2.07 26.16 6.77
C VAL A 296 0.62 26.61 6.63
N LYS A 297 0.17 27.52 7.51
CA LYS A 297 -1.15 28.13 7.43
C LYS A 297 -1.12 29.39 6.54
N LYS A 298 -2.18 29.59 5.76
CA LYS A 298 -2.41 30.78 4.96
C LYS A 298 -3.89 31.12 4.96
N THR A 299 -4.22 32.39 5.18
CA THR A 299 -5.57 32.89 4.94
C THR A 299 -5.68 33.33 3.48
N VAL A 300 -6.67 32.81 2.77
CA VAL A 300 -6.91 33.10 1.35
C VAL A 300 -8.35 33.57 1.12
N PRO A 301 -8.57 34.54 0.22
CA PRO A 301 -9.91 34.96 -0.15
C PRO A 301 -10.61 33.85 -0.96
N LEU A 302 -11.93 33.79 -0.81
CA LEU A 302 -12.79 33.03 -1.67
C LEU A 302 -13.18 33.84 -2.89
N THR A 303 -13.17 33.23 -4.05
CA THR A 303 -13.55 33.83 -5.33
C THR A 303 -14.63 32.98 -6.02
N VAL A 304 -15.31 33.57 -6.98
CA VAL A 304 -16.27 32.86 -7.86
C VAL A 304 -15.94 33.20 -9.30
N ASP A 305 -15.95 32.19 -10.16
CA ASP A 305 -15.75 32.37 -11.60
C ASP A 305 -17.09 32.67 -12.29
N PHE A 306 -17.05 33.48 -13.33
CA PHE A 306 -18.24 33.87 -14.07
C PHE A 306 -18.16 33.40 -15.53
N LEU A 307 -19.22 32.75 -16.00
CA LEU A 307 -19.43 32.47 -17.43
C LEU A 307 -20.40 33.50 -18.01
N ASN A 308 -20.23 33.77 -19.30
CA ASN A 308 -21.04 34.74 -20.03
C ASN A 308 -21.01 36.16 -19.42
N ALA A 309 -19.91 36.48 -18.74
CA ALA A 309 -19.67 37.81 -18.19
C ALA A 309 -19.18 38.76 -19.29
N PRO A 310 -19.59 40.05 -19.25
CA PRO A 310 -19.06 41.07 -20.15
C PRO A 310 -17.58 41.35 -19.84
N GLU A 311 -16.84 41.95 -20.81
CA GLU A 311 -15.41 42.15 -20.72
C GLU A 311 -14.97 42.99 -19.50
N ASN A 312 -15.76 44.01 -19.12
CA ASN A 312 -15.48 44.88 -17.99
C ASN A 312 -16.32 44.53 -16.76
N PHE A 313 -16.59 43.24 -16.55
CA PHE A 313 -17.38 42.78 -15.41
C PHE A 313 -16.59 42.89 -14.11
N ASP A 314 -17.06 43.70 -13.19
CA ASP A 314 -16.51 43.84 -11.84
C ASP A 314 -17.33 43.04 -10.82
N SER A 315 -16.85 41.83 -10.49
CA SER A 315 -17.50 40.97 -9.53
C SER A 315 -17.53 41.54 -8.12
N SER A 316 -16.58 42.38 -7.74
CA SER A 316 -16.45 42.92 -6.39
C SER A 316 -17.60 43.85 -6.00
N THR A 317 -18.19 44.51 -6.98
CA THR A 317 -19.36 45.39 -6.79
C THR A 317 -20.69 44.67 -6.90
N LEU A 318 -20.69 43.52 -7.60
CA LEU A 318 -21.90 42.80 -7.94
C LEU A 318 -22.25 41.73 -6.92
N CYS A 319 -21.28 41.03 -6.37
CA CYS A 319 -21.52 39.93 -5.45
C CYS A 319 -20.69 40.01 -4.17
N THR A 320 -21.23 39.43 -3.13
CA THR A 320 -20.52 39.17 -1.87
C THR A 320 -20.50 37.69 -1.59
N ILE A 321 -19.34 37.24 -1.12
CA ILE A 321 -19.14 35.83 -0.73
C ILE A 321 -19.01 35.79 0.78
N GLU A 322 -19.73 34.89 1.43
CA GLU A 322 -19.70 34.72 2.88
C GLU A 322 -19.44 33.24 3.24
N PRO A 323 -18.34 32.94 3.94
CA PRO A 323 -17.27 33.87 4.35
C PRO A 323 -16.49 34.37 3.14
N ASP A 324 -15.86 35.55 3.30
CA ASP A 324 -15.04 36.19 2.26
C ASP A 324 -13.65 35.53 2.13
N GLN A 325 -13.21 34.86 3.18
CA GLN A 325 -11.89 34.22 3.27
C GLN A 325 -11.95 32.97 4.15
N ILE A 326 -11.01 32.06 3.95
CA ILE A 326 -10.84 30.87 4.76
C ILE A 326 -9.36 30.67 5.12
N GLU A 327 -9.13 29.93 6.21
CA GLU A 327 -7.79 29.49 6.58
C GLU A 327 -7.52 28.10 5.98
N ILE A 328 -6.41 27.99 5.28
CA ILE A 328 -5.95 26.75 4.64
C ILE A 328 -4.58 26.36 5.18
N ALA A 329 -4.23 25.08 5.02
CA ALA A 329 -2.91 24.57 5.34
C ALA A 329 -2.40 23.67 4.21
N ALA A 330 -1.15 23.88 3.81
CA ALA A 330 -0.45 23.03 2.82
C ALA A 330 1.08 23.13 3.01
N SER A 331 1.85 22.43 2.16
CA SER A 331 3.29 22.66 2.09
C SER A 331 3.60 24.08 1.63
N ALA A 332 4.73 24.64 2.03
CA ALA A 332 5.13 25.97 1.62
C ALA A 332 5.15 26.13 0.09
N GLU A 333 5.66 25.13 -0.61
CA GLU A 333 5.71 25.08 -2.08
C GLU A 333 4.31 25.13 -2.72
N THR A 334 3.36 24.38 -2.17
CA THR A 334 1.98 24.38 -2.66
C THR A 334 1.30 25.72 -2.44
N LEU A 335 1.56 26.39 -1.29
CA LEU A 335 0.94 27.68 -0.96
C LEU A 335 1.45 28.84 -1.80
N GLU A 336 2.64 28.75 -2.41
CA GLU A 336 3.14 29.76 -3.35
C GLU A 336 2.24 29.94 -4.57
N GLY A 337 1.54 28.87 -4.99
CA GLY A 337 0.63 28.86 -6.14
C GLY A 337 -0.84 29.12 -5.80
N VAL A 338 -1.18 29.34 -4.51
CA VAL A 338 -2.58 29.49 -4.07
C VAL A 338 -2.81 30.91 -3.53
N ASP A 339 -3.32 31.80 -4.37
CA ASP A 339 -3.66 33.16 -3.99
C ASP A 339 -5.14 33.33 -3.62
N SER A 340 -6.03 32.48 -4.13
CA SER A 340 -7.45 32.47 -3.83
C SER A 340 -8.02 31.05 -4.06
N ILE A 341 -9.19 30.78 -3.51
CA ILE A 341 -9.94 29.54 -3.74
C ILE A 341 -11.25 29.89 -4.45
N SER A 342 -11.44 29.34 -5.66
CA SER A 342 -12.72 29.47 -6.37
C SER A 342 -13.75 28.52 -5.75
N VAL A 343 -14.86 29.04 -5.31
CA VAL A 343 -15.96 28.25 -4.74
C VAL A 343 -16.83 27.60 -5.82
N GLY A 344 -16.73 28.07 -7.07
CA GLY A 344 -17.45 27.52 -8.21
C GLY A 344 -17.66 28.54 -9.32
N THR A 345 -18.50 28.16 -10.26
CA THR A 345 -18.75 28.98 -11.46
C THR A 345 -20.22 29.42 -11.47
N VAL A 346 -20.45 30.67 -11.73
CA VAL A 346 -21.78 31.28 -11.91
C VAL A 346 -21.96 31.66 -13.37
N ASP A 347 -23.00 31.10 -14.01
CA ASP A 347 -23.37 31.50 -15.34
C ASP A 347 -24.36 32.67 -15.27
N LEU A 348 -23.90 33.88 -15.65
CA LEU A 348 -24.70 35.09 -15.63
C LEU A 348 -25.93 35.00 -16.53
N SER A 349 -25.92 34.16 -17.57
CA SER A 349 -27.10 33.94 -18.41
C SER A 349 -28.27 33.33 -17.66
N SER A 350 -28.01 32.66 -16.53
CA SER A 350 -29.01 32.03 -15.67
C SER A 350 -29.45 32.90 -14.47
N ILE A 351 -28.72 33.99 -14.18
CA ILE A 351 -28.94 34.85 -13.01
C ILE A 351 -29.93 35.96 -13.32
N SER A 352 -31.05 35.99 -12.62
CA SER A 352 -32.03 37.06 -12.68
C SER A 352 -31.76 38.11 -11.61
N LEU A 353 -32.39 39.29 -11.72
CA LEU A 353 -32.26 40.37 -10.71
C LEU A 353 -32.85 39.99 -9.31
N TYR A 354 -33.53 38.87 -9.18
CA TYR A 354 -34.20 38.40 -7.98
C TYR A 354 -33.74 37.04 -7.49
N ASN A 355 -32.53 36.66 -7.82
CA ASN A 355 -32.00 35.39 -7.37
C ASN A 355 -31.81 35.34 -5.84
N ALA A 356 -32.15 34.20 -5.25
CA ALA A 356 -31.72 33.87 -3.90
C ALA A 356 -30.22 33.68 -3.82
N PRO A 357 -29.60 33.80 -2.63
CA PRO A 357 -28.20 33.44 -2.44
C PRO A 357 -27.92 32.03 -2.96
N LEU A 358 -26.79 31.88 -3.63
CA LEU A 358 -26.31 30.58 -4.13
C LEU A 358 -25.32 30.00 -3.14
N THR A 359 -25.49 28.73 -2.79
CA THR A 359 -24.58 28.03 -1.87
C THR A 359 -23.71 27.07 -2.66
N TYR A 360 -22.39 27.16 -2.46
CA TYR A 360 -21.38 26.29 -3.07
C TYR A 360 -20.59 25.56 -1.99
N SER A 361 -20.28 24.30 -2.22
CA SER A 361 -19.30 23.58 -1.40
C SER A 361 -17.89 24.02 -1.79
N ILE A 362 -17.06 24.30 -0.78
CA ILE A 362 -15.69 24.74 -0.97
C ILE A 362 -14.83 23.50 -1.28
N VAL A 363 -14.35 23.41 -2.51
CA VAL A 363 -13.49 22.31 -2.97
C VAL A 363 -12.05 22.77 -2.94
N MET A 364 -11.21 22.02 -2.20
CA MET A 364 -9.78 22.34 -2.09
C MET A 364 -8.99 21.81 -3.28
N PRO A 365 -7.98 22.54 -3.74
CA PRO A 365 -6.96 22.01 -4.65
C PRO A 365 -6.20 20.85 -4.03
N GLU A 366 -5.57 20.04 -4.88
CA GLU A 366 -4.76 18.91 -4.42
C GLU A 366 -3.62 19.37 -3.50
N GLY A 367 -3.44 18.66 -2.38
CA GLY A 367 -2.43 18.99 -1.37
C GLY A 367 -2.80 20.13 -0.41
N VAL A 368 -3.94 20.81 -0.59
CA VAL A 368 -4.42 21.87 0.29
C VAL A 368 -5.52 21.36 1.21
N ARG A 369 -5.44 21.71 2.49
CA ARG A 369 -6.45 21.35 3.50
C ARG A 369 -7.19 22.61 3.96
N ASN A 370 -8.50 22.53 4.04
CA ASN A 370 -9.32 23.53 4.70
C ASN A 370 -9.28 23.29 6.22
N ILE A 371 -8.80 24.26 6.97
CA ILE A 371 -8.70 24.21 8.43
C ILE A 371 -9.66 25.18 9.14
N SER A 372 -10.45 25.94 8.37
CA SER A 372 -11.42 26.92 8.90
C SER A 372 -12.70 26.30 9.44
N SER A 373 -12.93 24.99 9.27
CA SER A 373 -14.18 24.29 9.60
C SER A 373 -15.41 24.77 8.82
N VAL A 374 -15.22 25.57 7.77
CA VAL A 374 -16.30 26.04 6.89
C VAL A 374 -16.28 25.22 5.60
N GLU A 375 -17.36 24.49 5.33
CA GLU A 375 -17.46 23.61 4.17
C GLU A 375 -18.20 24.26 2.98
N ASN A 376 -18.97 25.30 3.21
CA ASN A 376 -19.81 25.94 2.20
C ASN A 376 -19.64 27.47 2.24
N ALA A 377 -19.74 28.07 1.06
CA ALA A 377 -19.79 29.52 0.91
C ALA A 377 -21.09 29.94 0.25
N SER A 378 -21.62 31.08 0.66
CA SER A 378 -22.84 31.69 0.11
C SER A 378 -22.48 32.89 -0.76
N VAL A 379 -22.92 32.86 -2.01
CA VAL A 379 -22.76 33.96 -2.98
C VAL A 379 -24.06 34.74 -3.09
N THR A 380 -24.04 36.01 -2.70
CA THR A 380 -25.20 36.89 -2.73
C THR A 380 -24.97 38.01 -3.74
N PHE A 381 -25.95 38.29 -4.61
CA PHE A 381 -25.86 39.31 -5.64
C PHE A 381 -26.56 40.59 -5.24
N ASN A 382 -25.91 41.72 -5.53
CA ASN A 382 -26.48 43.06 -5.33
C ASN A 382 -26.79 43.71 -6.67
N PHE A 383 -28.02 43.58 -7.12
CA PHE A 383 -28.52 44.13 -8.38
C PHE A 383 -29.22 45.49 -8.21
N SER A 384 -29.03 46.23 -7.11
CA SER A 384 -29.72 47.48 -6.84
C SER A 384 -29.49 48.57 -7.92
N GLN A 385 -28.35 48.53 -8.60
CA GLN A 385 -28.00 49.46 -9.68
C GLN A 385 -28.26 48.89 -11.09
N PHE A 386 -28.80 47.66 -11.17
CA PHE A 386 -29.05 46.99 -12.44
C PHE A 386 -30.52 47.04 -12.83
N ASN A 387 -30.77 46.87 -14.13
CA ASN A 387 -32.13 46.78 -14.68
C ASN A 387 -32.12 45.67 -15.78
N THR A 388 -33.32 45.29 -16.18
CA THR A 388 -33.51 44.36 -17.30
C THR A 388 -34.46 44.99 -18.36
N LYS A 389 -34.11 44.80 -19.63
CA LYS A 389 -34.89 45.27 -20.75
C LYS A 389 -34.88 44.22 -21.87
N SER A 390 -36.02 44.10 -22.57
CA SER A 390 -36.09 43.18 -23.73
C SER A 390 -35.96 43.97 -25.01
N PHE A 391 -35.12 43.46 -25.91
CA PHE A 391 -34.81 44.04 -27.20
C PHE A 391 -35.20 43.09 -28.33
N ALA A 392 -35.72 43.64 -29.42
CA ALA A 392 -35.94 42.87 -30.61
C ALA A 392 -34.63 42.63 -31.38
N VAL A 393 -34.34 41.40 -31.71
CA VAL A 393 -33.17 41.07 -32.54
C VAL A 393 -33.53 41.19 -34.00
N THR A 394 -32.87 42.09 -34.68
CA THR A 394 -33.11 42.41 -36.09
C THR A 394 -31.92 42.06 -36.99
N ARG A 395 -30.72 41.93 -36.41
CA ARG A 395 -29.48 41.65 -37.08
C ARG A 395 -29.03 40.26 -36.80
N TYR A 396 -28.74 39.48 -37.85
CA TYR A 396 -28.18 38.15 -37.76
C TYR A 396 -26.84 38.11 -38.49
N ASP A 397 -25.83 37.57 -37.88
CA ASP A 397 -24.52 37.31 -38.45
C ASP A 397 -24.30 35.79 -38.51
N PHE A 398 -23.94 35.29 -39.69
CA PHE A 398 -23.71 33.86 -39.92
C PHE A 398 -22.22 33.62 -40.07
N VAL A 399 -21.64 32.99 -39.04
CA VAL A 399 -20.21 32.67 -39.01
C VAL A 399 -19.98 31.22 -39.47
N ASN A 400 -18.79 30.97 -39.99
CA ASN A 400 -18.38 29.65 -40.47
C ASN A 400 -19.32 29.02 -41.53
N VAL A 401 -19.88 29.86 -42.39
CA VAL A 401 -20.76 29.38 -43.46
C VAL A 401 -19.95 28.49 -44.44
N PRO A 402 -20.36 27.22 -44.66
CA PRO A 402 -19.65 26.34 -45.59
C PRO A 402 -19.62 26.91 -47.03
N GLU A 403 -18.53 26.66 -47.75
CA GLU A 403 -18.34 27.19 -49.10
C GLU A 403 -19.48 26.80 -50.05
N GLY A 404 -19.99 27.75 -50.80
CA GLY A 404 -21.10 27.56 -51.74
C GLY A 404 -22.49 27.55 -51.12
N LEU A 405 -22.59 27.77 -49.79
CA LEU A 405 -23.88 27.86 -49.09
C LEU A 405 -24.18 29.30 -48.68
N ILE A 406 -25.47 29.61 -48.56
CA ILE A 406 -25.99 30.86 -47.98
C ILE A 406 -26.98 30.52 -46.87
N ALA A 407 -27.05 31.35 -45.85
CA ALA A 407 -27.97 31.19 -44.74
C ALA A 407 -28.91 32.38 -44.59
N SER A 408 -30.09 32.11 -44.05
CA SER A 408 -31.07 33.13 -43.70
C SER A 408 -31.86 32.74 -42.48
N ASN A 409 -32.20 33.72 -41.64
CA ASN A 409 -33.18 33.49 -40.57
C ASN A 409 -34.56 33.28 -41.18
N SER A 410 -35.25 32.22 -40.73
CA SER A 410 -36.59 31.83 -41.22
C SER A 410 -37.65 31.95 -40.14
N ASP A 411 -37.32 32.53 -39.01
CA ASP A 411 -38.31 32.77 -37.94
C ASP A 411 -39.37 33.79 -38.42
N TYR A 412 -40.62 33.44 -38.27
CA TYR A 412 -41.73 34.29 -38.62
C TYR A 412 -42.01 35.39 -37.59
N ASN A 413 -41.53 35.20 -36.33
CA ASN A 413 -41.75 36.12 -35.25
C ASN A 413 -40.47 36.83 -34.84
N THR A 414 -40.58 38.09 -34.50
CA THR A 414 -39.45 38.84 -33.93
C THR A 414 -39.02 38.20 -32.59
N GLN A 415 -37.77 37.79 -32.53
CA GLN A 415 -37.19 37.25 -31.29
C GLN A 415 -36.81 38.39 -30.35
N TYR A 416 -37.25 38.29 -29.09
CA TYR A 416 -36.88 39.23 -28.03
C TYR A 416 -35.86 38.58 -27.11
N VAL A 417 -34.74 39.30 -26.93
CA VAL A 417 -33.66 38.93 -26.03
C VAL A 417 -33.66 39.82 -24.81
N ARG A 418 -33.54 39.20 -23.66
CA ARG A 418 -33.49 39.95 -22.38
C ARG A 418 -32.06 40.26 -22.02
N ILE A 419 -31.75 41.53 -21.81
CA ILE A 419 -30.46 42.00 -21.42
C ILE A 419 -30.56 42.52 -19.97
N ILE A 420 -29.55 42.21 -19.18
CA ILE A 420 -29.34 42.74 -17.82
C ILE A 420 -28.08 43.58 -17.84
N GLY A 421 -28.11 44.71 -17.18
CA GLY A 421 -26.94 45.61 -17.07
C GLY A 421 -27.23 46.78 -16.17
N PRO A 422 -26.24 47.65 -15.96
CA PRO A 422 -26.39 48.92 -15.22
C PRO A 422 -27.53 49.76 -15.80
N LYS A 423 -28.28 50.43 -14.94
CA LYS A 423 -29.47 51.22 -15.32
C LYS A 423 -29.14 52.25 -16.41
N GLU A 424 -27.98 52.84 -16.35
CA GLU A 424 -27.52 53.88 -17.29
C GLU A 424 -27.25 53.27 -18.66
N GLU A 425 -26.45 52.20 -18.76
CA GLU A 425 -26.15 51.51 -20.02
C GLU A 425 -27.41 50.91 -20.67
N ILE A 426 -28.28 50.23 -19.88
CA ILE A 426 -29.53 49.67 -20.36
C ILE A 426 -30.49 50.69 -20.95
N ALA A 427 -30.50 51.97 -20.40
CA ALA A 427 -31.36 53.03 -20.87
C ALA A 427 -30.94 53.48 -22.28
N GLU A 428 -29.65 53.54 -22.55
CA GLU A 428 -29.06 53.96 -23.83
C GLU A 428 -29.11 52.89 -24.92
N LEU A 429 -29.18 51.61 -24.53
CA LEU A 429 -29.16 50.46 -25.44
C LEU A 429 -30.41 50.43 -26.33
N THR A 430 -30.20 50.16 -27.62
CA THR A 430 -31.24 49.99 -28.61
C THR A 430 -31.19 48.63 -29.28
N SER A 431 -32.18 48.27 -30.10
CA SER A 431 -32.20 47.03 -30.87
C SER A 431 -31.11 46.95 -31.95
N ASP A 432 -30.59 48.08 -32.38
CA ASP A 432 -29.52 48.16 -33.36
C ASP A 432 -28.14 47.83 -32.80
N ASP A 433 -28.00 47.83 -31.47
CA ASP A 433 -26.78 47.46 -30.78
C ASP A 433 -26.67 45.93 -30.54
N LEU A 434 -27.68 45.14 -30.98
CA LEU A 434 -27.66 43.70 -30.79
C LEU A 434 -27.48 42.96 -32.11
N THR A 435 -26.56 42.02 -32.11
CA THR A 435 -26.31 41.14 -33.27
C THR A 435 -26.38 39.67 -32.78
N ALA A 436 -27.23 38.89 -33.48
CA ALA A 436 -27.34 37.45 -33.24
C ALA A 436 -26.34 36.68 -34.12
N ALA A 437 -25.32 36.15 -33.57
CA ALA A 437 -24.34 35.31 -34.27
C ALA A 437 -24.77 33.84 -34.24
N VAL A 438 -24.77 33.20 -35.40
CA VAL A 438 -25.08 31.79 -35.58
C VAL A 438 -23.91 31.08 -36.22
N ASP A 439 -23.35 30.09 -35.52
CA ASP A 439 -22.28 29.27 -36.07
C ASP A 439 -22.84 28.16 -36.95
N LEU A 440 -22.46 28.21 -38.22
CA LEU A 440 -22.89 27.26 -39.26
C LEU A 440 -21.84 26.19 -39.57
N SER A 441 -20.82 26.03 -38.71
CA SER A 441 -19.82 24.98 -38.91
C SER A 441 -20.46 23.60 -38.98
N GLY A 442 -20.22 22.91 -40.10
CA GLY A 442 -20.80 21.57 -40.34
C GLY A 442 -22.29 21.56 -40.73
N SER A 443 -22.92 22.71 -40.94
CA SER A 443 -24.32 22.81 -41.35
C SER A 443 -24.53 22.27 -42.78
N LYS A 444 -25.71 21.67 -43.02
CA LYS A 444 -26.13 21.11 -44.30
C LYS A 444 -27.31 21.91 -44.83
N ILE A 445 -27.54 21.81 -46.17
CA ILE A 445 -28.73 22.37 -46.78
C ILE A 445 -29.99 21.87 -46.08
N GLY A 446 -30.88 22.80 -45.74
CA GLY A 446 -32.12 22.54 -45.02
C GLY A 446 -32.44 23.59 -43.97
N THR A 447 -33.51 23.36 -43.21
CA THR A 447 -33.93 24.23 -42.12
C THR A 447 -33.70 23.54 -40.78
N SER A 448 -33.05 24.20 -39.86
CA SER A 448 -32.75 23.68 -38.53
C SER A 448 -32.81 24.76 -37.45
N VAL A 449 -33.13 24.35 -36.22
CA VAL A 449 -33.07 25.23 -35.04
C VAL A 449 -31.63 25.18 -34.53
N MET A 450 -31.00 26.34 -34.40
CA MET A 450 -29.63 26.50 -34.03
C MET A 450 -29.47 27.43 -32.83
N PRO A 451 -28.50 27.20 -31.90
CA PRO A 451 -28.20 28.13 -30.83
C PRO A 451 -27.67 29.45 -31.43
N VAL A 452 -28.01 30.54 -30.72
CA VAL A 452 -27.63 31.88 -31.13
C VAL A 452 -26.84 32.55 -29.99
N ALA A 453 -25.64 33.02 -30.30
CA ALA A 453 -24.86 33.90 -29.45
C ALA A 453 -25.25 35.34 -29.70
N ILE A 454 -25.67 36.08 -28.69
CA ILE A 454 -26.03 37.48 -28.83
C ILE A 454 -24.83 38.32 -28.41
N HIS A 455 -24.35 39.12 -29.37
CA HIS A 455 -23.34 40.15 -29.14
C HIS A 455 -24.04 41.49 -28.87
N ILE A 456 -23.52 42.21 -27.87
CA ILE A 456 -24.00 43.53 -27.48
C ILE A 456 -22.92 44.53 -27.86
N ASP A 457 -23.21 45.39 -28.82
CA ASP A 457 -22.34 46.50 -29.20
C ASP A 457 -22.61 47.67 -28.27
N ASN A 458 -21.62 48.53 -28.04
CA ASN A 458 -21.73 49.78 -27.24
C ASN A 458 -22.08 49.64 -25.75
N ALA A 459 -22.01 48.41 -25.18
CA ALA A 459 -22.19 48.16 -23.74
C ALA A 459 -21.18 47.15 -23.25
N THR A 460 -20.41 47.51 -22.22
CA THR A 460 -19.30 46.70 -21.70
C THR A 460 -19.60 46.02 -20.40
N SER A 461 -20.75 46.38 -19.73
CA SER A 461 -21.14 45.81 -18.45
C SER A 461 -22.52 45.11 -18.50
N CYS A 462 -23.05 44.93 -19.70
CA CYS A 462 -24.34 44.23 -19.94
C CYS A 462 -24.15 42.78 -20.36
N TRP A 463 -25.03 41.89 -19.95
CA TRP A 463 -25.04 40.49 -20.35
C TRP A 463 -26.42 40.00 -20.79
N VAL A 464 -26.42 38.91 -21.50
CA VAL A 464 -27.62 38.26 -22.01
C VAL A 464 -28.21 37.32 -20.97
N TYR A 465 -29.48 37.47 -20.62
CA TYR A 465 -30.18 36.55 -19.73
C TYR A 465 -30.96 35.51 -20.54
N GLY A 466 -30.70 34.24 -20.28
CA GLY A 466 -31.29 33.11 -20.98
C GLY A 466 -30.46 32.62 -22.15
N SER A 467 -30.89 31.51 -22.73
CA SER A 467 -30.33 30.96 -23.98
C SER A 467 -31.35 31.09 -25.10
N TYR A 468 -30.86 31.39 -26.30
CA TYR A 468 -31.71 31.67 -27.45
C TYR A 468 -31.38 30.74 -28.60
N THR A 469 -32.41 30.47 -29.41
CA THR A 469 -32.26 29.67 -30.64
C THR A 469 -32.97 30.39 -31.79
N ALA A 470 -32.51 30.21 -33.01
CA ALA A 470 -33.17 30.72 -34.21
C ALA A 470 -33.35 29.59 -35.26
N THR A 471 -34.40 29.69 -36.02
CA THR A 471 -34.64 28.78 -37.14
C THR A 471 -33.90 29.29 -38.40
N ILE A 472 -32.85 28.59 -38.76
CA ILE A 472 -31.97 28.97 -39.84
C ILE A 472 -32.22 28.04 -41.06
N THR A 473 -32.38 28.64 -42.23
CA THR A 473 -32.42 27.94 -43.50
C THR A 473 -31.13 28.15 -44.27
N VAL A 474 -30.47 27.05 -44.54
CA VAL A 474 -29.24 26.99 -45.36
C VAL A 474 -29.60 26.48 -46.76
N LYS A 475 -29.18 27.20 -47.78
CA LYS A 475 -29.46 26.88 -49.23
C LYS A 475 -28.15 26.91 -50.03
N ASP A 476 -28.17 26.24 -51.20
CA ASP A 476 -27.11 26.39 -52.16
C ASP A 476 -27.12 27.82 -52.78
N ALA A 477 -26.00 28.47 -52.84
CA ALA A 477 -25.85 29.81 -53.36
C ALA A 477 -26.29 29.90 -54.86
N ASN A 478 -26.14 28.79 -55.59
CA ASN A 478 -26.52 28.72 -56.97
C ASN A 478 -28.07 28.64 -57.23
N ASP A 479 -28.82 28.05 -56.24
CA ASP A 479 -30.29 27.94 -56.34
C ASP A 479 -31.01 29.30 -56.26
N VAL A 480 -30.40 30.29 -55.57
CA VAL A 480 -30.99 31.62 -55.46
C VAL A 480 -30.87 32.43 -56.74
N SER A 481 -29.81 32.18 -57.55
CA SER A 481 -29.62 32.84 -58.81
C SER A 481 -30.68 32.39 -59.82
N SER A 482 -31.17 31.16 -59.79
CA SER A 482 -32.16 30.61 -60.70
C SER A 482 -33.56 31.19 -60.47
N THR A 483 -33.93 31.49 -59.24
CA THR A 483 -35.27 32.08 -58.95
C THR A 483 -35.35 33.57 -59.28
N ALA A 484 -34.25 34.33 -59.18
CA ALA A 484 -34.21 35.74 -59.61
C ALA A 484 -34.28 35.89 -61.18
N SER A 485 -33.67 34.93 -61.88
CA SER A 485 -33.72 34.91 -63.36
C SER A 485 -35.11 34.54 -63.91
N ALA A 486 -35.88 33.65 -63.18
CA ALA A 486 -37.24 33.28 -63.60
C ALA A 486 -38.27 34.39 -63.32
N ALA A 487 -38.07 35.26 -62.34
CA ALA A 487 -38.97 36.40 -62.07
C ALA A 487 -38.79 37.57 -63.09
N SER A 488 -37.60 37.70 -63.66
CA SER A 488 -37.35 38.74 -64.72
C SER A 488 -37.82 38.34 -66.08
N SER A 489 -38.01 37.03 -66.39
CA SER A 489 -38.51 36.54 -67.69
C SER A 489 -40.01 36.53 -67.82
N SER A 490 -40.78 36.63 -66.70
CA SER A 490 -42.24 36.68 -66.68
C SER A 490 -42.85 38.12 -66.87
N ALA A 491 -41.99 39.17 -66.73
CA ALA A 491 -42.46 40.55 -66.82
C ALA A 491 -42.39 41.18 -68.25
N SER A 492 -41.89 40.44 -69.27
CA SER A 492 -41.71 41.01 -70.62
C SER A 492 -42.67 40.51 -71.71
N SER A 493 -43.74 39.75 -71.36
CA SER A 493 -44.71 39.22 -72.33
C SER A 493 -46.17 39.67 -72.11
N GLY A 494 -46.40 40.97 -71.87
CA GLY A 494 -47.73 41.49 -71.59
C GLY A 494 -47.99 42.93 -72.09
N ALA A 495 -47.46 43.28 -73.28
CA ALA A 495 -47.80 44.55 -73.92
C ALA A 495 -47.74 44.48 -75.44
N ALA A 496 -48.73 43.89 -76.04
CA ALA A 496 -49.14 44.22 -77.46
C ALA A 496 -50.50 43.56 -77.74
N SER A 497 -51.58 44.28 -77.73
CA SER A 497 -52.66 44.36 -78.69
C SER A 497 -53.94 44.99 -78.13
N GLN A 498 -54.23 46.14 -78.68
CA GLN A 498 -55.46 46.95 -78.76
C GLN A 498 -55.77 47.83 -77.62
#